data_f91959da1428779c200d5276eea1db39
#
_entry.id   f91959da1428779c200d5276eea1db39
#
_cell.length_a   1.000
_cell.length_b   1.000
_cell.length_c   1.000
_cell.angle_alpha   90.00
_cell.angle_beta   90.00
_cell.angle_gamma   90.00
#
_symmetry.space_group_name_H-M   'P 1'
#
loop_
_entity.id
_entity.type
_entity.pdbx_description
1 polymer ?
#
loop_
_entity_poly.entity_id
_entity_poly.type
_entity_poly.pdbx_seq_one_letter_code
_entity_poly.pdbx_strand_id
1 'polypeptide(L)'
;MDQSLQKKEDRALARKGLIYSELSVSEIPMWQLPGKGKVTPDSLSKIVFRMTEMNGQMVKVPIKVSPSAEWGYPTVLDLEYFRAFERALTMAWQREGMVPDVLRISGREMIRLTGKAPNGERQKEVRDFFERMSGLQLVAHSAKNGKRGARQGVHIFERFDQEESPDDHNEPRWAHEIRLADWYWANLNNFHCHIQDQQLFLALQRDLTKLLYQHLHGLFRVGRGAASEPYSELAVNLSLKRLSSFSEVSRQLGPAHEELVALGFIGQWKIDRVSSTRGEFTVTWEAGPAWHQVYCTEQQLMQAVEQGIRREDMLLPAEPELVSSLEMSEDAMTVLKEIYDFVGNHDHAFEPFWKKVVGSFTSPVRRRVIAEVRELAMSRQIRTTRARALVSAFQREGQRQGLAGWSKSDVSRKRVR
;
A
#
# COMPACT_ATOMS: atom_id res chain seq x y z
N MET A 1 30.09 -0.03 -20.92
CA MET A 1 28.76 -0.09 -20.30
C MET A 1 28.30 1.34 -20.09
N ASP A 2 27.21 1.73 -20.73
CA ASP A 2 26.80 3.12 -20.84
C ASP A 2 26.23 3.62 -19.49
N GLN A 3 26.92 4.59 -18.87
CA GLN A 3 26.50 5.22 -17.60
C GLN A 3 25.09 5.84 -17.67
N SER A 4 24.57 6.10 -18.89
CA SER A 4 23.24 6.63 -19.10
C SER A 4 22.16 5.55 -18.94
N LEU A 5 22.46 4.30 -19.30
CA LEU A 5 21.58 3.13 -19.10
C LEU A 5 21.54 2.74 -17.62
N GLN A 6 22.69 2.69 -16.95
CA GLN A 6 22.77 2.42 -15.51
C GLN A 6 21.98 3.47 -14.70
N LYS A 7 22.11 4.76 -15.03
CA LYS A 7 21.32 5.83 -14.43
C LYS A 7 19.81 5.73 -14.69
N LYS A 8 19.40 5.21 -15.86
CA LYS A 8 17.97 4.94 -16.16
C LYS A 8 17.44 3.75 -15.37
N GLU A 9 18.22 2.68 -15.25
CA GLU A 9 17.87 1.50 -14.48
C GLU A 9 17.81 1.81 -12.97
N ASP A 10 18.77 2.57 -12.43
CA ASP A 10 18.76 3.02 -11.03
C ASP A 10 17.57 3.94 -10.74
N ARG A 11 17.20 4.82 -11.67
CA ARG A 11 15.99 5.66 -11.57
C ARG A 11 14.69 4.84 -11.66
N ALA A 12 14.65 3.79 -12.47
CA ALA A 12 13.49 2.90 -12.58
C ALA A 12 13.32 2.02 -11.34
N LEU A 13 14.44 1.58 -10.74
CA LEU A 13 14.43 0.82 -9.46
C LEU A 13 14.01 1.69 -8.27
N ALA A 14 14.43 2.95 -8.23
CA ALA A 14 14.06 3.90 -7.18
C ALA A 14 12.57 4.29 -7.20
N ARG A 15 11.87 4.07 -8.32
CA ARG A 15 10.44 4.39 -8.47
C ARG A 15 9.49 3.21 -8.24
N LYS A 16 10.01 2.00 -7.99
CA LYS A 16 9.20 0.82 -7.67
C LYS A 16 8.55 1.02 -6.30
N GLY A 17 7.24 0.86 -6.25
CA GLY A 17 6.47 0.97 -5.01
C GLY A 17 5.95 2.36 -4.68
N LEU A 18 6.08 3.35 -5.57
CA LEU A 18 5.48 4.66 -5.37
C LEU A 18 3.99 4.63 -5.71
N ILE A 19 3.19 5.31 -4.91
CA ILE A 19 1.75 5.46 -5.11
C ILE A 19 1.35 6.93 -5.12
N TYR A 20 0.26 7.25 -5.84
CA TYR A 20 -0.38 8.55 -5.79
C TYR A 20 -1.43 8.55 -4.68
N SER A 21 -1.31 9.53 -3.77
CA SER A 21 -2.28 9.77 -2.70
C SER A 21 -2.93 11.13 -2.89
N GLU A 22 -4.25 11.20 -2.79
CA GLU A 22 -4.95 12.49 -2.85
C GLU A 22 -4.50 13.38 -1.69
N LEU A 23 -4.09 14.60 -2.04
CA LEU A 23 -3.39 15.49 -1.13
C LEU A 23 -4.21 15.86 0.10
N SER A 24 -5.47 16.23 -0.09
CA SER A 24 -6.32 16.74 0.99
C SER A 24 -6.64 15.66 2.02
N VAL A 25 -6.88 14.43 1.56
CA VAL A 25 -7.19 13.28 2.44
C VAL A 25 -5.94 12.82 3.18
N SER A 26 -4.81 12.75 2.50
CA SER A 26 -3.57 12.23 3.09
C SER A 26 -3.03 13.09 4.23
N GLU A 27 -3.36 14.40 4.24
CA GLU A 27 -2.97 15.33 5.29
C GLU A 27 -3.94 15.35 6.49
N ILE A 28 -5.07 14.61 6.42
CA ILE A 28 -6.03 14.54 7.52
C ILE A 28 -5.65 13.41 8.47
N PRO A 29 -5.35 13.67 9.76
CA PRO A 29 -5.04 12.64 10.74
C PRO A 29 -6.33 11.94 11.22
N MET A 30 -7.00 11.22 10.31
CA MET A 30 -8.28 10.56 10.57
C MET A 30 -8.15 9.12 11.09
N TRP A 31 -6.94 8.58 11.13
CA TRP A 31 -6.67 7.21 11.56
C TRP A 31 -6.36 7.14 13.04
N GLN A 32 -6.66 6.03 13.69
CA GLN A 32 -6.35 5.84 15.11
C GLN A 32 -5.80 4.44 15.40
N LEU A 33 -5.14 4.31 16.55
CA LEU A 33 -4.76 3.00 17.08
C LEU A 33 -6.00 2.17 17.40
N PRO A 34 -5.95 0.83 17.25
CA PRO A 34 -7.04 -0.04 17.67
C PRO A 34 -7.35 0.18 19.14
N GLY A 35 -8.55 0.63 19.45
CA GLY A 35 -8.98 0.86 20.83
C GLY A 35 -9.42 -0.44 21.51
N LYS A 36 -9.10 -0.59 22.81
CA LYS A 36 -9.62 -1.68 23.64
C LYS A 36 -11.02 -1.40 24.21
N GLY A 37 -11.77 -0.44 23.68
CA GLY A 37 -13.05 -0.02 24.22
C GLY A 37 -14.18 -0.02 23.21
N LYS A 38 -15.42 -0.24 23.69
CA LYS A 38 -16.62 -0.01 22.90
C LYS A 38 -16.67 1.46 22.49
N VAL A 39 -16.93 1.73 21.21
CA VAL A 39 -17.24 3.07 20.72
C VAL A 39 -18.48 3.57 21.46
N THR A 40 -18.36 4.64 22.23
CA THR A 40 -19.53 5.26 22.86
C THR A 40 -20.12 6.31 21.89
N PRO A 41 -21.44 6.47 21.84
CA PRO A 41 -22.09 7.43 20.94
C PRO A 41 -21.56 8.87 21.05
N ASP A 42 -21.10 9.28 22.23
CA ASP A 42 -20.59 10.64 22.47
C ASP A 42 -19.19 10.90 21.88
N SER A 43 -18.48 9.87 21.45
CA SER A 43 -17.15 9.96 20.82
C SER A 43 -17.17 9.89 19.28
N LEU A 44 -18.34 9.98 18.66
CA LEU A 44 -18.56 9.75 17.25
C LEU A 44 -17.98 10.81 16.30
N SER A 45 -17.46 11.92 16.79
CA SER A 45 -16.79 12.87 15.92
C SER A 45 -15.60 13.51 16.61
N LYS A 46 -14.52 13.69 15.84
CA LYS A 46 -13.27 14.27 16.33
C LYS A 46 -12.92 15.49 15.47
N ILE A 47 -12.42 16.53 16.10
CA ILE A 47 -11.82 17.65 15.37
C ILE A 47 -10.33 17.39 15.34
N VAL A 48 -9.79 17.28 14.15
CA VAL A 48 -8.36 17.17 13.86
C VAL A 48 -7.90 18.39 13.12
N PHE A 49 -6.59 18.63 13.09
CA PHE A 49 -6.05 19.81 12.45
C PHE A 49 -5.16 19.39 11.29
N ARG A 50 -5.50 19.94 10.11
CA ARG A 50 -4.67 19.85 8.92
C ARG A 50 -3.82 21.11 8.83
N MET A 51 -2.53 20.96 8.57
CA MET A 51 -1.66 22.07 8.20
C MET A 51 -1.72 22.26 6.69
N THR A 52 -1.93 23.48 6.25
CA THR A 52 -1.94 23.81 4.80
C THR A 52 -1.30 25.18 4.59
N GLU A 53 -0.69 25.37 3.43
CA GLU A 53 -0.17 26.66 3.03
C GLU A 53 -1.29 27.48 2.38
N MET A 54 -1.55 28.67 2.89
CA MET A 54 -2.48 29.64 2.32
C MET A 54 -1.76 30.99 2.19
N ASN A 55 -1.64 31.49 0.98
CA ASN A 55 -0.97 32.77 0.68
C ASN A 55 0.46 32.87 1.26
N GLY A 56 1.23 31.78 1.17
CA GLY A 56 2.59 31.73 1.70
C GLY A 56 2.68 31.61 3.23
N GLN A 57 1.57 31.46 3.92
CA GLN A 57 1.50 31.26 5.36
C GLN A 57 0.96 29.89 5.73
N MET A 58 1.56 29.29 6.75
CA MET A 58 1.10 28.05 7.33
C MET A 58 -0.15 28.29 8.16
N VAL A 59 -1.26 27.69 7.74
CA VAL A 59 -2.56 27.84 8.41
C VAL A 59 -3.03 26.48 8.90
N LYS A 60 -3.51 26.46 10.14
CA LYS A 60 -4.14 25.31 10.75
C LYS A 60 -5.63 25.30 10.46
N VAL A 61 -6.09 24.31 9.68
CA VAL A 61 -7.50 24.17 9.30
C VAL A 61 -8.14 23.06 10.13
N PRO A 62 -9.19 23.37 10.92
CA PRO A 62 -9.92 22.35 11.65
C PRO A 62 -10.80 21.53 10.70
N ILE A 63 -10.67 20.21 10.78
CA ILE A 63 -11.49 19.24 10.05
C ILE A 63 -12.24 18.40 11.08
N LYS A 64 -13.56 18.37 10.97
CA LYS A 64 -14.37 17.43 11.75
C LYS A 64 -14.45 16.11 10.98
N VAL A 65 -13.96 15.06 11.60
CA VAL A 65 -14.08 13.68 11.12
C VAL A 65 -15.26 13.03 11.84
N SER A 66 -16.26 12.61 11.08
CA SER A 66 -17.48 11.99 11.62
C SER A 66 -17.61 10.59 11.03
N PRO A 67 -17.31 9.53 11.80
CA PRO A 67 -17.46 8.16 11.36
C PRO A 67 -18.94 7.74 11.38
N SER A 68 -19.22 6.60 10.72
CA SER A 68 -20.49 5.91 10.89
C SER A 68 -20.67 5.46 12.36
N ALA A 69 -21.89 5.56 12.86
CA ALA A 69 -22.23 5.10 14.21
C ALA A 69 -22.05 3.58 14.37
N GLU A 70 -22.27 2.83 13.30
CA GLU A 70 -22.17 1.37 13.26
C GLU A 70 -20.72 0.89 13.21
N TRP A 71 -19.90 1.52 12.35
CA TRP A 71 -18.55 1.05 12.03
C TRP A 71 -17.45 1.75 12.83
N GLY A 72 -17.74 2.88 13.44
CA GLY A 72 -16.79 3.65 14.24
C GLY A 72 -15.66 4.30 13.41
N TYR A 73 -14.64 4.73 14.12
CA TYR A 73 -13.47 5.41 13.53
C TYR A 73 -12.58 4.46 12.73
N PRO A 74 -12.01 4.93 11.60
CA PRO A 74 -11.01 4.16 10.87
C PRO A 74 -9.73 4.01 11.70
N THR A 75 -9.18 2.80 11.67
CA THR A 75 -7.99 2.41 12.43
C THR A 75 -6.75 2.33 11.54
N VAL A 76 -5.61 2.00 12.13
CA VAL A 76 -4.39 1.74 11.38
C VAL A 76 -4.52 0.56 10.40
N LEU A 77 -5.38 -0.42 10.71
CA LEU A 77 -5.69 -1.51 9.78
C LEU A 77 -6.42 -0.98 8.54
N ASP A 78 -7.34 -0.05 8.73
CA ASP A 78 -8.01 0.62 7.62
C ASP A 78 -7.04 1.50 6.81
N LEU A 79 -6.05 2.11 7.46
CA LEU A 79 -4.97 2.82 6.76
C LEU A 79 -4.16 1.88 5.84
N GLU A 80 -3.87 0.65 6.28
CA GLU A 80 -3.20 -0.35 5.42
C GLU A 80 -4.04 -0.68 4.18
N TYR A 81 -5.35 -0.90 4.35
CA TYR A 81 -6.25 -1.14 3.23
C TYR A 81 -6.47 0.10 2.37
N PHE A 82 -6.48 1.29 2.95
CA PHE A 82 -6.56 2.54 2.20
C PHE A 82 -5.33 2.73 1.31
N ARG A 83 -4.14 2.40 1.80
CA ARG A 83 -2.90 2.37 1.01
C ARG A 83 -2.94 1.35 -0.12
N ALA A 84 -3.49 0.17 0.15
CA ALA A 84 -3.71 -0.84 -0.89
C ALA A 84 -4.69 -0.36 -1.96
N PHE A 85 -5.75 0.34 -1.55
CA PHE A 85 -6.71 0.97 -2.45
C PHE A 85 -6.08 2.08 -3.31
N GLU A 86 -5.29 2.99 -2.74
CA GLU A 86 -4.55 4.02 -3.48
C GLU A 86 -3.54 3.39 -4.46
N ARG A 87 -2.93 2.29 -4.08
CA ARG A 87 -2.08 1.51 -4.99
C ARG A 87 -2.87 0.93 -6.16
N ALA A 88 -4.04 0.37 -5.92
CA ALA A 88 -4.91 -0.13 -6.98
C ALA A 88 -5.33 1.00 -7.94
N LEU A 89 -5.67 2.18 -7.42
CA LEU A 89 -5.94 3.37 -8.24
C LEU A 89 -4.72 3.81 -9.06
N THR A 90 -3.53 3.79 -8.46
CA THR A 90 -2.27 4.12 -9.15
C THR A 90 -2.00 3.15 -10.29
N MET A 91 -2.20 1.84 -10.07
CA MET A 91 -2.06 0.80 -11.09
C MET A 91 -3.10 0.96 -12.21
N ALA A 92 -4.36 1.27 -11.88
CA ALA A 92 -5.39 1.55 -12.87
C ALA A 92 -5.03 2.79 -13.69
N TRP A 93 -4.56 3.85 -13.06
CA TRP A 93 -4.09 5.04 -13.76
C TRP A 93 -2.93 4.74 -14.72
N GLN A 94 -1.94 3.97 -14.29
CA GLN A 94 -0.81 3.55 -15.13
C GLN A 94 -1.25 2.78 -16.37
N ARG A 95 -2.30 1.95 -16.24
CA ARG A 95 -2.83 1.13 -17.33
C ARG A 95 -3.72 1.92 -18.30
N GLU A 96 -4.55 2.82 -17.76
CA GLU A 96 -5.64 3.47 -18.50
C GLU A 96 -5.35 4.95 -18.83
N GLY A 97 -4.26 5.52 -18.32
CA GLY A 97 -3.90 6.94 -18.48
C GLY A 97 -4.74 7.90 -17.64
N MET A 98 -5.72 7.38 -16.89
CA MET A 98 -6.57 8.13 -15.97
C MET A 98 -7.06 7.26 -14.81
N VAL A 99 -7.34 7.87 -13.67
CA VAL A 99 -8.01 7.20 -12.56
C VAL A 99 -9.47 6.94 -12.96
N PRO A 100 -9.98 5.69 -12.87
CA PRO A 100 -11.38 5.41 -13.12
C PRO A 100 -12.28 6.04 -12.05
N ASP A 101 -13.51 6.41 -12.39
CA ASP A 101 -14.51 6.87 -11.42
C ASP A 101 -15.08 5.72 -10.58
N VAL A 102 -15.04 4.51 -11.14
CA VAL A 102 -15.43 3.26 -10.48
C VAL A 102 -14.27 2.27 -10.52
N LEU A 103 -13.76 1.94 -9.35
CA LEU A 103 -12.76 0.88 -9.20
C LEU A 103 -13.44 -0.45 -8.90
N ARG A 104 -13.10 -1.48 -9.70
CA ARG A 104 -13.49 -2.88 -9.44
C ARG A 104 -12.28 -3.65 -8.98
N ILE A 105 -12.36 -4.23 -7.78
CA ILE A 105 -11.24 -4.95 -7.18
C ILE A 105 -11.73 -6.13 -6.34
N SER A 106 -11.03 -7.24 -6.39
CA SER A 106 -11.34 -8.38 -5.53
C SER A 106 -10.77 -8.21 -4.12
N GLY A 107 -11.43 -8.76 -3.10
CA GLY A 107 -10.90 -8.77 -1.74
C GLY A 107 -9.52 -9.46 -1.65
N ARG A 108 -9.30 -10.50 -2.44
CA ARG A 108 -7.99 -11.18 -2.52
C ARG A 108 -6.89 -10.26 -3.04
N GLU A 109 -7.19 -9.44 -4.04
CA GLU A 109 -6.26 -8.47 -4.59
C GLU A 109 -5.95 -7.36 -3.58
N MET A 110 -6.98 -6.79 -2.94
CA MET A 110 -6.80 -5.81 -1.87
C MET A 110 -5.85 -6.33 -0.78
N ILE A 111 -6.05 -7.57 -0.31
CA ILE A 111 -5.18 -8.18 0.70
C ILE A 111 -3.74 -8.34 0.19
N ARG A 112 -3.55 -8.79 -1.06
CA ARG A 112 -2.21 -8.93 -1.66
C ARG A 112 -1.47 -7.60 -1.73
N LEU A 113 -2.19 -6.51 -2.03
CA LEU A 113 -1.61 -5.17 -2.09
C LEU A 113 -1.15 -4.65 -0.71
N THR A 114 -1.65 -5.23 0.39
CA THR A 114 -1.09 -4.99 1.73
C THR A 114 0.15 -5.86 2.04
N GLY A 115 0.62 -6.68 1.12
CA GLY A 115 1.72 -7.62 1.33
C GLY A 115 1.34 -8.88 2.13
N LYS A 116 0.07 -9.06 2.47
CA LYS A 116 -0.43 -10.18 3.30
C LYS A 116 -1.00 -11.31 2.43
N ALA A 117 -0.97 -12.54 2.95
CA ALA A 117 -1.62 -13.68 2.30
C ALA A 117 -3.15 -13.62 2.52
N PRO A 118 -3.99 -13.84 1.48
CA PRO A 118 -5.43 -13.88 1.62
C PRO A 118 -5.92 -15.03 2.52
N ASN A 119 -6.89 -14.71 3.39
CA ASN A 119 -7.65 -15.67 4.18
C ASN A 119 -9.06 -15.12 4.47
N GLY A 120 -9.94 -15.91 5.05
CA GLY A 120 -11.34 -15.51 5.31
C GLY A 120 -11.49 -14.33 6.27
N GLU A 121 -10.64 -14.26 7.31
CA GLU A 121 -10.64 -13.15 8.27
C GLU A 121 -10.28 -11.82 7.59
N ARG A 122 -9.22 -11.82 6.78
CA ARG A 122 -8.80 -10.63 6.01
C ARG A 122 -9.80 -10.21 4.95
N GLN A 123 -10.54 -11.16 4.36
CA GLN A 123 -11.64 -10.79 3.46
C GLN A 123 -12.75 -10.05 4.21
N LYS A 124 -13.06 -10.47 5.45
CA LYS A 124 -13.96 -9.71 6.31
C LYS A 124 -13.40 -8.32 6.63
N GLU A 125 -12.11 -8.22 6.97
CA GLU A 125 -11.45 -6.93 7.23
C GLU A 125 -11.56 -5.96 6.04
N VAL A 126 -11.38 -6.45 4.79
CA VAL A 126 -11.55 -5.64 3.57
C VAL A 126 -12.97 -5.13 3.43
N ARG A 127 -13.97 -5.98 3.67
CA ARG A 127 -15.37 -5.56 3.65
C ARG A 127 -15.65 -4.51 4.71
N ASP A 128 -15.25 -4.77 5.97
CA ASP A 128 -15.43 -3.87 7.10
C ASP A 128 -14.72 -2.52 6.85
N PHE A 129 -13.59 -2.52 6.15
CA PHE A 129 -12.89 -1.32 5.69
C PHE A 129 -13.74 -0.50 4.71
N PHE A 130 -14.27 -1.10 3.65
CA PHE A 130 -15.09 -0.37 2.68
C PHE A 130 -16.37 0.18 3.31
N GLU A 131 -17.05 -0.59 4.15
CA GLU A 131 -18.23 -0.15 4.90
C GLU A 131 -17.91 1.04 5.80
N ARG A 132 -16.79 0.97 6.54
CA ARG A 132 -16.37 2.06 7.44
C ARG A 132 -16.02 3.33 6.67
N MET A 133 -15.28 3.19 5.56
CA MET A 133 -14.88 4.33 4.74
C MET A 133 -16.04 4.96 3.98
N SER A 134 -17.04 4.18 3.54
CA SER A 134 -18.26 4.69 2.91
C SER A 134 -19.11 5.51 3.87
N GLY A 135 -19.12 5.14 5.16
CA GLY A 135 -19.80 5.90 6.21
C GLY A 135 -19.01 7.07 6.79
N LEU A 136 -17.78 7.28 6.36
CA LEU A 136 -16.91 8.34 6.89
C LEU A 136 -17.23 9.69 6.24
N GLN A 137 -17.58 10.68 7.04
CA GLN A 137 -17.77 12.06 6.58
C GLN A 137 -16.68 12.99 7.09
N LEU A 138 -16.10 13.76 6.19
CA LEU A 138 -15.12 14.81 6.46
C LEU A 138 -15.80 16.17 6.31
N VAL A 139 -15.76 17.02 7.34
CA VAL A 139 -16.37 18.34 7.31
C VAL A 139 -15.31 19.40 7.51
N ALA A 140 -14.97 20.10 6.43
CA ALA A 140 -14.08 21.24 6.48
C ALA A 140 -14.86 22.53 6.78
N HIS A 141 -14.27 23.40 7.59
CA HIS A 141 -14.76 24.74 7.81
C HIS A 141 -13.97 25.71 6.92
N SER A 142 -14.58 26.22 5.87
CA SER A 142 -13.96 27.23 5.01
C SER A 142 -14.22 28.62 5.58
N ALA A 143 -13.15 29.35 5.89
CA ALA A 143 -13.25 30.77 6.22
C ALA A 143 -13.19 31.56 4.92
N LYS A 144 -14.34 31.98 4.39
CA LYS A 144 -14.38 32.95 3.30
C LYS A 144 -14.50 34.39 3.90
N ASN A 145 -13.48 35.20 3.71
CA ASN A 145 -13.45 36.63 4.05
C ASN A 145 -13.85 37.01 5.50
N GLY A 146 -13.34 36.27 6.50
CA GLY A 146 -13.60 36.60 7.91
C GLY A 146 -15.04 36.33 8.39
N LYS A 147 -15.95 35.90 7.52
CA LYS A 147 -17.29 35.44 7.87
C LYS A 147 -17.28 33.91 8.00
N ARG A 148 -18.03 33.36 8.98
CA ARG A 148 -18.21 31.89 9.13
C ARG A 148 -18.61 31.29 7.78
N GLY A 149 -17.64 30.63 7.14
CA GLY A 149 -17.81 30.06 5.81
C GLY A 149 -18.77 28.87 5.81
N ALA A 150 -19.15 28.46 4.62
CA ALA A 150 -19.98 27.30 4.39
C ALA A 150 -19.30 26.03 4.97
N ARG A 151 -20.08 25.20 5.65
CA ARG A 151 -19.65 23.85 6.04
C ARG A 151 -19.86 22.94 4.83
N GLN A 152 -18.82 22.28 4.38
CA GLN A 152 -18.91 21.29 3.32
C GLN A 152 -18.55 19.93 3.92
N GLY A 153 -19.53 19.03 3.97
CA GLY A 153 -19.31 17.64 4.29
C GLY A 153 -19.06 16.86 3.00
N VAL A 154 -18.00 16.08 2.97
CA VAL A 154 -17.62 15.25 1.83
C VAL A 154 -17.34 13.82 2.28
N HIS A 155 -17.61 12.87 1.40
CA HIS A 155 -17.20 11.48 1.53
C HIS A 155 -16.06 11.20 0.54
N ILE A 156 -15.25 10.17 0.78
CA ILE A 156 -14.22 9.71 -0.15
C ILE A 156 -14.84 8.76 -1.17
N PHE A 157 -15.71 7.87 -0.70
CA PHE A 157 -16.48 6.95 -1.52
C PHE A 157 -17.92 7.45 -1.63
N GLU A 158 -18.42 7.56 -2.85
CA GLU A 158 -19.81 7.90 -3.09
C GLU A 158 -20.71 6.68 -2.91
N ARG A 159 -20.25 5.52 -3.39
CA ARG A 159 -20.97 4.26 -3.35
C ARG A 159 -20.01 3.10 -3.23
N PHE A 160 -20.44 2.10 -2.51
CA PHE A 160 -19.79 0.82 -2.38
C PHE A 160 -20.80 -0.29 -2.62
N ASP A 161 -20.53 -1.13 -3.60
CA ASP A 161 -21.31 -2.32 -3.88
C ASP A 161 -20.42 -3.55 -3.74
N GLN A 162 -21.01 -4.63 -3.28
CA GLN A 162 -20.32 -5.89 -3.11
C GLN A 162 -21.12 -6.99 -3.80
N GLU A 163 -20.50 -7.67 -4.74
CA GLU A 163 -21.05 -8.84 -5.38
C GLU A 163 -20.40 -10.10 -4.81
N GLU A 164 -21.22 -11.06 -4.41
CA GLU A 164 -20.77 -12.40 -4.12
C GLU A 164 -21.00 -13.24 -5.37
N SER A 165 -19.98 -13.44 -6.17
CA SER A 165 -20.07 -14.38 -7.29
C SER A 165 -19.19 -15.60 -6.99
N PRO A 166 -19.69 -16.82 -7.20
CA PRO A 166 -18.87 -18.01 -7.13
C PRO A 166 -17.78 -17.94 -8.20
N ASP A 167 -16.56 -18.32 -7.87
CA ASP A 167 -15.54 -18.54 -8.87
C ASP A 167 -15.79 -19.87 -9.61
N ASP A 168 -14.92 -20.19 -10.60
CA ASP A 168 -15.01 -21.41 -11.39
C ASP A 168 -14.93 -22.71 -10.54
N HIS A 169 -14.57 -22.59 -9.26
CA HIS A 169 -14.50 -23.66 -8.26
C HIS A 169 -15.63 -23.58 -7.22
N ASN A 170 -16.65 -22.75 -7.46
CA ASN A 170 -17.78 -22.51 -6.56
C ASN A 170 -17.36 -21.91 -5.19
N GLU A 171 -16.15 -21.31 -5.08
CA GLU A 171 -15.74 -20.52 -3.93
C GLU A 171 -16.27 -19.09 -4.04
N PRO A 172 -16.81 -18.50 -2.94
CA PRO A 172 -17.31 -17.13 -2.99
C PRO A 172 -16.20 -16.17 -3.38
N ARG A 173 -16.34 -15.53 -4.52
CA ARG A 173 -15.43 -14.52 -5.03
C ARG A 173 -16.05 -13.15 -4.81
N TRP A 174 -15.60 -12.47 -3.75
CA TRP A 174 -16.05 -11.13 -3.45
C TRP A 174 -15.40 -10.15 -4.42
N ALA A 175 -16.23 -9.53 -5.25
CA ALA A 175 -15.84 -8.37 -6.05
C ALA A 175 -16.40 -7.12 -5.37
N HIS A 176 -15.58 -6.12 -5.22
CA HIS A 176 -15.96 -4.82 -4.69
C HIS A 176 -15.98 -3.81 -5.84
N GLU A 177 -17.09 -3.10 -5.97
CA GLU A 177 -17.22 -1.97 -6.88
C GLU A 177 -17.31 -0.71 -6.04
N ILE A 178 -16.30 0.16 -6.15
CA ILE A 178 -16.19 1.38 -5.38
C ILE A 178 -16.30 2.57 -6.32
N ARG A 179 -17.35 3.37 -6.16
CA ARG A 179 -17.48 4.66 -6.84
C ARG A 179 -16.82 5.75 -6.01
N LEU A 180 -15.85 6.44 -6.61
CA LEU A 180 -15.18 7.56 -5.99
C LEU A 180 -16.11 8.77 -5.95
N ALA A 181 -16.05 9.56 -4.90
CA ALA A 181 -16.70 10.86 -4.89
C ALA A 181 -16.08 11.77 -5.96
N ASP A 182 -16.90 12.54 -6.66
CA ASP A 182 -16.48 13.37 -7.81
C ASP A 182 -15.27 14.26 -7.50
N TRP A 183 -15.26 14.88 -6.31
CA TRP A 183 -14.15 15.75 -5.90
C TRP A 183 -12.83 14.98 -5.73
N TYR A 184 -12.88 13.75 -5.17
CA TYR A 184 -11.71 12.90 -4.94
C TYR A 184 -11.15 12.40 -6.27
N TRP A 185 -12.04 11.92 -7.14
CA TRP A 185 -11.71 11.52 -8.50
C TRP A 185 -11.12 12.65 -9.33
N ALA A 186 -11.76 13.85 -9.30
CA ALA A 186 -11.29 15.02 -10.02
C ALA A 186 -9.90 15.49 -9.52
N ASN A 187 -9.67 15.47 -8.20
CA ASN A 187 -8.39 15.85 -7.62
C ASN A 187 -7.27 14.92 -8.10
N LEU A 188 -7.48 13.61 -8.07
CA LEU A 188 -6.48 12.65 -8.57
C LEU A 188 -6.19 12.88 -10.05
N ASN A 189 -7.22 13.01 -10.89
CA ASN A 189 -7.05 13.22 -12.33
C ASN A 189 -6.50 14.61 -12.70
N ASN A 190 -6.56 15.57 -11.81
CA ASN A 190 -5.93 16.90 -11.94
C ASN A 190 -4.58 17.00 -11.24
N PHE A 191 -3.97 15.88 -10.84
CA PHE A 191 -2.69 15.82 -10.12
C PHE A 191 -2.69 16.57 -8.77
N HIS A 192 -3.86 16.79 -8.14
CA HIS A 192 -3.92 17.24 -6.77
C HIS A 192 -3.65 16.09 -5.81
N CYS A 193 -2.47 15.52 -5.97
CA CYS A 193 -1.98 14.37 -5.26
C CYS A 193 -0.51 14.55 -4.92
N HIS A 194 -0.01 13.70 -4.05
CA HIS A 194 1.41 13.57 -3.76
C HIS A 194 1.85 12.12 -3.89
N ILE A 195 3.16 11.92 -3.88
CA ILE A 195 3.74 10.61 -4.01
C ILE A 195 4.13 10.06 -2.65
N GLN A 196 3.84 8.80 -2.39
CA GLN A 196 4.26 8.09 -1.19
C GLN A 196 4.94 6.77 -1.53
N ASP A 197 5.85 6.35 -0.65
CA ASP A 197 6.56 5.08 -0.79
C ASP A 197 5.79 3.96 -0.10
N GLN A 198 5.13 3.11 -0.89
CA GLN A 198 4.38 1.95 -0.40
C GLN A 198 5.30 0.87 0.16
N GLN A 199 6.52 0.71 -0.40
CA GLN A 199 7.45 -0.30 0.10
C GLN A 199 7.95 0.06 1.49
N LEU A 200 8.28 1.33 1.70
CA LEU A 200 8.63 1.83 3.02
C LEU A 200 7.48 1.65 4.00
N PHE A 201 6.24 2.03 3.61
CA PHE A 201 5.07 1.84 4.46
C PHE A 201 4.83 0.38 4.84
N LEU A 202 4.97 -0.55 3.89
CA LEU A 202 4.81 -2.00 4.14
C LEU A 202 5.93 -2.58 5.03
N ALA A 203 7.10 -1.94 5.08
CA ALA A 203 8.19 -2.33 5.96
C ALA A 203 7.95 -1.97 7.44
N LEU A 204 7.03 -1.02 7.72
CA LEU A 204 6.71 -0.58 9.08
C LEU A 204 6.00 -1.69 9.87
N GLN A 205 6.50 -1.97 11.07
CA GLN A 205 6.01 -3.09 11.88
C GLN A 205 4.99 -2.66 12.93
N ARG A 206 5.13 -1.43 13.47
CA ARG A 206 4.30 -0.95 14.57
C ARG A 206 3.17 -0.06 14.07
N ASP A 207 1.98 -0.21 14.65
CA ASP A 207 0.81 0.61 14.34
C ASP A 207 1.07 2.10 14.55
N LEU A 208 1.72 2.46 15.67
CA LEU A 208 2.08 3.85 15.93
C LEU A 208 3.07 4.40 14.90
N THR A 209 3.99 3.59 14.41
CA THR A 209 4.94 4.00 13.37
C THR A 209 4.22 4.30 12.06
N LYS A 210 3.23 3.49 11.67
CA LYS A 210 2.41 3.72 10.46
C LYS A 210 1.60 5.02 10.55
N LEU A 211 0.99 5.28 11.72
CA LEU A 211 0.27 6.53 11.95
C LEU A 211 1.20 7.74 11.94
N LEU A 212 2.36 7.63 12.58
CA LEU A 212 3.36 8.69 12.62
C LEU A 212 3.95 8.96 11.22
N TYR A 213 4.24 7.93 10.44
CA TYR A 213 4.66 8.05 9.04
C TYR A 213 3.65 8.85 8.22
N GLN A 214 2.36 8.47 8.32
CA GLN A 214 1.28 9.15 7.61
C GLN A 214 1.17 10.62 8.00
N HIS A 215 1.22 10.91 9.30
CA HIS A 215 1.13 12.25 9.83
C HIS A 215 2.32 13.13 9.42
N LEU A 216 3.53 12.61 9.57
CA LEU A 216 4.76 13.33 9.23
C LEU A 216 4.90 13.57 7.73
N HIS A 217 4.36 12.68 6.88
CA HIS A 217 4.42 12.87 5.44
C HIS A 217 3.76 14.20 5.03
N GLY A 218 2.59 14.51 5.59
CA GLY A 218 1.92 15.78 5.39
C GLY A 218 2.71 16.97 5.99
N LEU A 219 3.20 16.84 7.22
CA LEU A 219 3.95 17.90 7.88
C LEU A 219 5.27 18.22 7.16
N PHE A 220 6.04 17.23 6.76
CA PHE A 220 7.30 17.42 6.03
C PHE A 220 7.08 18.08 4.67
N ARG A 221 6.00 17.72 3.98
CA ARG A 221 5.68 18.31 2.70
C ARG A 221 5.46 19.82 2.82
N VAL A 222 4.70 20.22 3.81
CA VAL A 222 4.41 21.62 4.09
C VAL A 222 5.63 22.35 4.65
N GLY A 223 6.37 21.74 5.58
CA GLY A 223 7.59 22.25 6.19
C GLY A 223 8.86 22.06 5.37
N ARG A 224 8.76 21.52 4.14
CA ARG A 224 9.90 21.24 3.23
C ARG A 224 10.99 20.39 3.88
N GLY A 225 10.56 19.36 4.62
CA GLY A 225 11.45 18.42 5.29
C GLY A 225 11.73 18.74 6.77
N ALA A 226 11.18 19.80 7.32
CA ALA A 226 11.26 20.10 8.75
C ALA A 226 9.86 20.25 9.35
N ALA A 227 9.63 19.74 10.54
CA ALA A 227 8.36 19.83 11.23
C ALA A 227 8.55 20.00 12.73
N SER A 228 7.62 20.69 13.37
CA SER A 228 7.55 20.84 14.82
C SER A 228 6.10 20.92 15.26
N GLU A 229 5.73 20.17 16.30
CA GLU A 229 4.35 20.14 16.79
C GLU A 229 4.34 19.99 18.33
N PRO A 230 3.42 20.65 19.06
CA PRO A 230 3.18 20.36 20.47
C PRO A 230 2.76 18.90 20.65
N TYR A 231 3.33 18.22 21.65
CA TYR A 231 2.97 16.83 21.94
C TYR A 231 1.47 16.66 22.26
N SER A 232 0.86 17.67 22.89
CA SER A 232 -0.60 17.66 23.15
C SER A 232 -1.42 17.54 21.87
N GLU A 233 -1.00 18.19 20.78
CA GLU A 233 -1.66 18.12 19.47
C GLU A 233 -1.35 16.80 18.77
N LEU A 234 -0.08 16.39 18.77
CA LEU A 234 0.34 15.09 18.25
C LEU A 234 -0.44 13.96 18.89
N ALA A 235 -0.63 14.00 20.22
CA ALA A 235 -1.41 13.00 20.93
C ALA A 235 -2.89 12.98 20.48
N VAL A 236 -3.48 14.13 20.20
CA VAL A 236 -4.85 14.24 19.64
C VAL A 236 -4.88 13.66 18.22
N ASN A 237 -3.96 14.07 17.38
CA ASN A 237 -3.90 13.68 15.97
C ASN A 237 -3.70 12.16 15.81
N LEU A 238 -2.83 11.55 16.61
CA LEU A 238 -2.56 10.12 16.58
C LEU A 238 -3.45 9.30 17.53
N SER A 239 -4.43 9.93 18.20
CA SER A 239 -5.31 9.29 19.20
C SER A 239 -4.54 8.59 20.33
N LEU A 240 -3.47 9.21 20.81
CA LEU A 240 -2.65 8.72 21.90
C LEU A 240 -3.18 9.20 23.25
N LYS A 241 -2.92 8.41 24.30
CA LYS A 241 -3.07 8.90 25.65
C LYS A 241 -2.04 10.00 25.90
N ARG A 242 -2.51 11.21 26.25
CA ARG A 242 -1.62 12.30 26.63
C ARG A 242 -0.93 11.97 27.97
N LEU A 243 0.38 12.12 27.98
CA LEU A 243 1.26 11.88 29.12
C LEU A 243 1.92 13.20 29.53
N SER A 244 2.29 13.33 30.79
CA SER A 244 2.83 14.58 31.36
C SER A 244 4.30 14.49 31.78
N SER A 245 4.90 13.28 31.76
CA SER A 245 6.29 13.09 32.10
C SER A 245 7.13 12.86 30.83
N PHE A 246 8.32 13.47 30.79
CA PHE A 246 9.24 13.32 29.68
C PHE A 246 9.61 11.85 29.38
N SER A 247 9.87 11.09 30.44
CA SER A 247 10.26 9.67 30.31
C SER A 247 9.15 8.81 29.72
N GLU A 248 7.88 9.10 30.07
CA GLU A 248 6.73 8.38 29.52
C GLU A 248 6.49 8.76 28.05
N VAL A 249 6.59 10.05 27.70
CA VAL A 249 6.46 10.51 26.32
C VAL A 249 7.57 9.90 25.45
N SER A 250 8.80 9.92 25.93
CA SER A 250 9.94 9.29 25.22
C SER A 250 9.74 7.78 25.04
N ARG A 251 9.24 7.08 26.06
CA ARG A 251 8.94 5.65 25.98
C ARG A 251 7.78 5.34 25.03
N GLN A 252 6.78 6.24 24.92
CA GLN A 252 5.65 6.08 24.04
C GLN A 252 6.05 6.29 22.57
N LEU A 253 6.80 7.33 22.28
CA LEU A 253 7.12 7.76 20.92
C LEU A 253 8.46 7.17 20.39
N GLY A 254 9.44 6.93 21.27
CA GLY A 254 10.79 6.53 20.90
C GLY A 254 10.84 5.35 19.92
N PRO A 255 10.21 4.19 20.22
CA PRO A 255 10.27 3.03 19.34
C PRO A 255 9.74 3.27 17.93
N ALA A 256 8.74 4.15 17.77
CA ALA A 256 8.21 4.50 16.46
C ALA A 256 9.17 5.43 15.69
N HIS A 257 9.79 6.38 16.38
CA HIS A 257 10.80 7.25 15.77
C HIS A 257 12.06 6.48 15.36
N GLU A 258 12.54 5.59 16.22
CA GLU A 258 13.72 4.75 15.94
C GLU A 258 13.50 3.90 14.68
N GLU A 259 12.30 3.34 14.51
CA GLU A 259 11.94 2.57 13.31
C GLU A 259 11.96 3.45 12.06
N LEU A 260 11.41 4.67 12.11
CA LEU A 260 11.41 5.61 10.99
C LEU A 260 12.82 6.13 10.67
N VAL A 261 13.67 6.31 11.67
CA VAL A 261 15.09 6.67 11.47
C VAL A 261 15.84 5.51 10.81
N ALA A 262 15.63 4.28 11.27
CA ALA A 262 16.29 3.10 10.70
C ALA A 262 15.93 2.89 9.22
N LEU A 263 14.71 3.28 8.81
CA LEU A 263 14.26 3.24 7.41
C LEU A 263 14.62 4.51 6.62
N GLY A 264 15.30 5.47 7.25
CA GLY A 264 15.73 6.71 6.60
C GLY A 264 14.61 7.70 6.27
N PHE A 265 13.39 7.50 6.80
CA PHE A 265 12.29 8.45 6.62
C PHE A 265 12.44 9.70 7.48
N ILE A 266 12.91 9.55 8.72
CA ILE A 266 13.33 10.62 9.61
C ILE A 266 14.85 10.63 9.63
N GLY A 267 15.48 11.81 9.52
CA GLY A 267 16.90 12.00 9.73
C GLY A 267 17.24 12.25 11.21
N GLN A 268 16.53 13.17 11.83
CA GLN A 268 16.68 13.52 13.24
C GLN A 268 15.34 13.82 13.88
N TRP A 269 15.25 13.61 15.19
CA TRP A 269 14.09 14.01 15.98
C TRP A 269 14.50 14.34 17.41
N LYS A 270 13.73 15.18 18.07
CA LYS A 270 13.93 15.52 19.48
C LYS A 270 12.63 15.88 20.17
N ILE A 271 12.62 15.74 21.50
CA ILE A 271 11.53 16.21 22.37
C ILE A 271 12.13 17.26 23.30
N ASP A 272 11.61 18.48 23.23
CA ASP A 272 12.01 19.58 24.08
C ASP A 272 10.89 19.90 25.10
N ARG A 273 11.26 20.24 26.33
CA ARG A 273 10.28 20.72 27.33
C ARG A 273 9.93 22.18 27.03
N VAL A 274 8.65 22.48 27.08
CA VAL A 274 8.19 23.87 27.00
C VAL A 274 8.34 24.50 28.38
N SER A 275 9.24 25.46 28.52
CA SER A 275 9.58 26.10 29.81
C SER A 275 8.40 26.85 30.45
N SER A 276 7.47 27.36 29.64
CA SER A 276 6.31 28.14 30.10
C SER A 276 5.16 27.30 30.62
N THR A 277 5.12 26.00 30.32
CA THR A 277 3.97 25.14 30.64
C THR A 277 4.42 23.79 31.18
N ARG A 278 4.09 23.52 32.44
CA ARG A 278 4.43 22.21 33.06
C ARG A 278 3.74 21.06 32.36
N GLY A 279 4.52 20.05 31.95
CA GLY A 279 4.02 18.84 31.32
C GLY A 279 3.69 19.01 29.83
N GLU A 280 4.09 20.13 29.22
CA GLU A 280 4.02 20.30 27.78
C GLU A 280 5.39 20.09 27.13
N PHE A 281 5.36 19.47 25.94
CA PHE A 281 6.56 19.13 25.17
C PHE A 281 6.35 19.54 23.72
N THR A 282 7.43 19.86 23.04
CA THR A 282 7.45 20.05 21.58
C THR A 282 8.26 18.93 20.97
N VAL A 283 7.71 18.29 19.97
CA VAL A 283 8.42 17.29 19.17
C VAL A 283 8.84 17.94 17.87
N THR A 284 10.09 17.80 17.51
CA THR A 284 10.68 18.37 16.28
C THR A 284 11.29 17.24 15.47
N TRP A 285 11.15 17.31 14.16
CA TRP A 285 11.63 16.31 13.22
C TRP A 285 12.33 16.98 12.02
N GLU A 286 13.33 16.28 11.52
CA GLU A 286 13.94 16.55 10.22
C GLU A 286 13.76 15.31 9.34
N ALA A 287 13.37 15.51 8.11
CA ALA A 287 13.16 14.44 7.14
C ALA A 287 14.49 13.75 6.80
N GLY A 288 14.40 12.46 6.58
CA GLY A 288 15.53 11.63 6.19
C GLY A 288 15.68 11.48 4.68
N PRO A 289 16.74 10.79 4.24
CA PRO A 289 17.06 10.64 2.82
C PRO A 289 15.95 9.94 2.02
N ALA A 290 15.24 8.98 2.60
CA ALA A 290 14.16 8.28 1.92
C ALA A 290 13.00 9.24 1.59
N TRP A 291 12.61 10.13 2.52
CA TRP A 291 11.61 11.14 2.24
C TRP A 291 12.07 12.12 1.17
N HIS A 292 13.30 12.63 1.27
CA HIS A 292 13.83 13.58 0.27
C HIS A 292 13.86 13.00 -1.13
N GLN A 293 14.18 11.71 -1.29
CA GLN A 293 14.16 11.04 -2.58
C GLN A 293 12.76 11.04 -3.21
N VAL A 294 11.73 10.69 -2.43
CA VAL A 294 10.33 10.69 -2.87
C VAL A 294 9.87 12.12 -3.21
N TYR A 295 10.19 13.09 -2.36
CA TYR A 295 9.85 14.49 -2.56
C TYR A 295 10.50 15.09 -3.81
N CYS A 296 11.77 14.81 -4.06
CA CYS A 296 12.44 15.22 -5.30
C CYS A 296 11.76 14.62 -6.54
N THR A 297 11.31 13.37 -6.46
CA THR A 297 10.56 12.73 -7.56
C THR A 297 9.21 13.43 -7.78
N GLU A 298 8.50 13.77 -6.71
CA GLU A 298 7.25 14.52 -6.78
C GLU A 298 7.44 15.88 -7.44
N GLN A 299 8.47 16.65 -7.03
CA GLN A 299 8.76 17.95 -7.61
C GLN A 299 9.09 17.87 -9.12
N GLN A 300 9.85 16.86 -9.54
CA GLN A 300 10.15 16.64 -10.95
C GLN A 300 8.89 16.33 -11.76
N LEU A 301 7.97 15.53 -11.21
CA LEU A 301 6.69 15.23 -11.85
C LEU A 301 5.80 16.47 -11.95
N MET A 302 5.71 17.27 -10.89
CA MET A 302 4.91 18.51 -10.90
C MET A 302 5.44 19.51 -11.92
N GLN A 303 6.76 19.69 -12.01
CA GLN A 303 7.37 20.54 -13.04
C GLN A 303 7.08 20.04 -14.45
N ALA A 304 7.08 18.72 -14.68
CA ALA A 304 6.73 18.14 -15.96
C ALA A 304 5.27 18.41 -16.34
N VAL A 305 4.35 18.34 -15.36
CA VAL A 305 2.93 18.72 -15.53
C VAL A 305 2.80 20.18 -15.97
N GLU A 306 3.48 21.09 -15.27
CA GLU A 306 3.45 22.53 -15.57
C GLU A 306 4.01 22.85 -16.96
N GLN A 307 4.99 22.07 -17.43
CA GLN A 307 5.58 22.20 -18.77
C GLN A 307 4.74 21.57 -19.88
N GLY A 308 3.56 21.02 -19.55
CA GLY A 308 2.65 20.43 -20.54
C GLY A 308 3.16 19.10 -21.12
N ILE A 309 4.06 18.43 -20.45
CA ILE A 309 4.49 17.07 -20.83
C ILE A 309 3.26 16.16 -20.74
N ARG A 310 3.07 15.33 -21.76
CA ARG A 310 1.91 14.45 -21.85
C ARG A 310 1.82 13.54 -20.64
N ARG A 311 0.60 13.35 -20.14
CA ARG A 311 0.31 12.48 -18.97
C ARG A 311 0.89 11.07 -19.13
N GLU A 312 0.89 10.54 -20.33
CA GLU A 312 1.42 9.22 -20.70
C GLU A 312 2.93 9.10 -20.45
N ASP A 313 3.67 10.20 -20.64
CA ASP A 313 5.12 10.25 -20.41
C ASP A 313 5.50 10.45 -18.93
N MET A 314 4.50 10.77 -18.10
CA MET A 314 4.67 11.03 -16.65
C MET A 314 4.26 9.87 -15.78
N LEU A 315 3.78 8.79 -16.35
CA LEU A 315 3.44 7.60 -15.60
C LEU A 315 4.67 7.14 -14.82
N LEU A 316 4.48 6.91 -13.53
CA LEU A 316 5.46 6.16 -12.75
C LEU A 316 5.71 4.88 -13.53
N PRO A 317 6.98 4.45 -13.75
CA PRO A 317 7.22 3.21 -14.47
C PRO A 317 6.36 2.14 -13.82
N ALA A 318 5.54 1.47 -14.65
CA ALA A 318 4.69 0.40 -14.19
C ALA A 318 5.54 -0.52 -13.35
N GLU A 319 5.09 -0.86 -12.15
CA GLU A 319 5.68 -2.00 -11.48
C GLU A 319 5.63 -3.13 -12.50
N PRO A 320 6.72 -3.91 -12.69
CA PRO A 320 6.59 -5.14 -13.42
C PRO A 320 5.44 -5.84 -12.69
N GLU A 321 4.33 -6.01 -13.38
CA GLU A 321 3.12 -6.60 -12.86
C GLU A 321 3.54 -7.66 -11.86
N LEU A 322 3.12 -7.52 -10.60
CA LEU A 322 2.99 -8.67 -9.72
C LEU A 322 2.00 -9.53 -10.49
N VAL A 323 2.58 -10.41 -11.29
CA VAL A 323 1.94 -11.22 -12.28
C VAL A 323 0.77 -11.97 -11.64
N SER A 324 -0.34 -11.30 -11.52
CA SER A 324 -1.63 -11.94 -11.24
C SER A 324 -2.37 -12.27 -12.53
N SER A 325 -1.87 -11.83 -13.66
CA SER A 325 -2.12 -12.35 -14.98
C SER A 325 -0.90 -12.00 -15.81
N LEU A 326 0.06 -12.90 -15.86
CA LEU A 326 0.75 -13.11 -17.11
C LEU A 326 -0.40 -13.27 -18.12
N GLU A 327 -0.57 -12.34 -19.02
CA GLU A 327 -0.88 -12.75 -20.38
C GLU A 327 0.30 -13.63 -20.78
N MET A 328 0.21 -14.86 -20.30
CA MET A 328 1.19 -15.87 -20.65
C MET A 328 1.05 -15.99 -22.14
N SER A 329 2.16 -15.86 -22.87
CA SER A 329 2.14 -16.11 -24.31
C SER A 329 1.33 -17.38 -24.54
N GLU A 330 0.62 -17.49 -25.65
CA GLU A 330 -0.17 -18.70 -25.99
C GLU A 330 0.64 -19.98 -25.76
N ASP A 331 1.95 -19.93 -25.98
CA ASP A 331 2.90 -21.02 -25.75
C ASP A 331 3.09 -21.32 -24.24
N ALA A 332 3.07 -20.29 -23.39
CA ALA A 332 3.18 -20.45 -21.94
C ALA A 332 1.90 -21.03 -21.32
N MET A 333 0.72 -20.63 -21.81
CA MET A 333 -0.59 -21.20 -21.43
C MET A 333 -0.70 -22.67 -21.88
N THR A 334 -0.24 -22.97 -23.07
CA THR A 334 -0.22 -24.34 -23.62
C THR A 334 0.65 -25.24 -22.74
N VAL A 335 1.85 -24.80 -22.33
CA VAL A 335 2.74 -25.59 -21.47
C VAL A 335 2.18 -25.75 -20.05
N LEU A 336 1.54 -24.73 -19.48
CA LEU A 336 0.85 -24.88 -18.20
C LEU A 336 -0.28 -25.91 -18.27
N LYS A 337 -1.07 -25.86 -19.34
CA LYS A 337 -2.11 -26.86 -19.57
C LYS A 337 -1.51 -28.27 -19.68
N GLU A 338 -0.40 -28.45 -20.44
CA GLU A 338 0.31 -29.72 -20.51
C GLU A 338 0.82 -30.23 -19.14
N ILE A 339 1.28 -29.31 -18.26
CA ILE A 339 1.69 -29.63 -16.92
C ILE A 339 0.48 -30.11 -16.10
N TYR A 340 -0.64 -29.38 -16.12
CA TYR A 340 -1.85 -29.76 -15.38
C TYR A 340 -2.46 -31.07 -15.90
N ASP A 341 -2.51 -31.27 -17.21
CA ASP A 341 -2.99 -32.53 -17.81
C ASP A 341 -2.13 -33.72 -17.40
N PHE A 342 -0.83 -33.51 -17.19
CA PHE A 342 0.08 -34.56 -16.75
C PHE A 342 0.00 -34.84 -15.25
N VAL A 343 -0.10 -33.81 -14.43
CA VAL A 343 -0.07 -33.90 -12.94
C VAL A 343 -1.43 -34.24 -12.37
N GLY A 344 -2.51 -33.90 -13.09
CA GLY A 344 -3.89 -33.91 -12.61
C GLY A 344 -4.26 -32.56 -11.96
N ASN A 345 -5.49 -32.12 -12.17
CA ASN A 345 -6.01 -30.78 -11.77
C ASN A 345 -6.09 -30.54 -10.24
N HIS A 346 -5.60 -31.41 -9.40
CA HIS A 346 -5.88 -31.37 -7.96
C HIS A 346 -4.75 -30.86 -7.08
N ASP A 347 -3.62 -30.43 -7.64
CA ASP A 347 -2.45 -30.04 -6.83
C ASP A 347 -2.08 -28.56 -6.99
N HIS A 348 -3.03 -27.67 -6.65
CA HIS A 348 -2.82 -26.21 -6.62
C HIS A 348 -1.69 -25.75 -5.68
N ALA A 349 -1.23 -26.63 -4.78
CA ALA A 349 -0.09 -26.32 -3.90
C ALA A 349 1.20 -26.01 -4.67
N PHE A 350 1.33 -26.48 -5.91
CA PHE A 350 2.50 -26.27 -6.76
C PHE A 350 2.32 -25.16 -7.83
N GLU A 351 1.19 -24.49 -7.88
CA GLU A 351 0.92 -23.43 -8.88
C GLU A 351 2.01 -22.34 -8.92
N PRO A 352 2.49 -21.78 -7.78
CA PRO A 352 3.57 -20.80 -7.81
C PRO A 352 4.87 -21.36 -8.40
N PHE A 353 5.11 -22.67 -8.21
CA PHE A 353 6.27 -23.33 -8.80
C PHE A 353 6.11 -23.47 -10.31
N TRP A 354 4.94 -23.84 -10.81
CA TRP A 354 4.69 -23.97 -12.25
C TRP A 354 4.82 -22.63 -12.97
N LYS A 355 4.32 -21.55 -12.37
CA LYS A 355 4.53 -20.18 -12.88
C LYS A 355 6.01 -19.82 -12.95
N LYS A 356 6.80 -20.19 -11.93
CA LYS A 356 8.24 -20.00 -11.95
C LYS A 356 8.92 -20.83 -13.05
N VAL A 357 8.50 -22.07 -13.28
CA VAL A 357 8.99 -22.91 -14.37
C VAL A 357 8.77 -22.25 -15.72
N VAL A 358 7.56 -21.74 -15.96
CA VAL A 358 7.19 -21.08 -17.21
C VAL A 358 8.03 -19.81 -17.45
N GLY A 359 8.31 -19.03 -16.41
CA GLY A 359 9.13 -17.81 -16.51
C GLY A 359 10.65 -18.06 -16.58
N SER A 360 11.14 -19.21 -16.08
CA SER A 360 12.59 -19.47 -15.98
C SER A 360 13.17 -20.32 -17.11
N PHE A 361 12.36 -21.14 -17.77
CA PHE A 361 12.82 -22.05 -18.80
C PHE A 361 12.20 -21.72 -20.17
N THR A 362 12.99 -21.94 -21.24
CA THR A 362 12.48 -21.82 -22.61
C THR A 362 11.54 -22.99 -22.95
N SER A 363 10.62 -22.79 -23.88
CA SER A 363 9.64 -23.81 -24.30
C SER A 363 10.28 -25.18 -24.66
N PRO A 364 11.37 -25.25 -25.41
CA PRO A 364 12.02 -26.53 -25.70
C PRO A 364 12.51 -27.27 -24.45
N VAL A 365 13.06 -26.54 -23.46
CA VAL A 365 13.54 -27.12 -22.20
C VAL A 365 12.38 -27.66 -21.39
N ARG A 366 11.28 -26.91 -21.29
CA ARG A 366 10.07 -27.31 -20.57
C ARG A 366 9.49 -28.60 -21.15
N ARG A 367 9.30 -28.67 -22.46
CA ARG A 367 8.77 -29.84 -23.15
C ARG A 367 9.67 -31.07 -22.98
N ARG A 368 10.99 -30.91 -23.03
CA ARG A 368 11.93 -31.99 -22.78
C ARG A 368 11.78 -32.57 -21.38
N VAL A 369 11.80 -31.71 -20.34
CA VAL A 369 11.68 -32.14 -18.93
C VAL A 369 10.34 -32.83 -18.68
N ILE A 370 9.24 -32.31 -19.24
CA ILE A 370 7.92 -32.95 -19.12
C ILE A 370 7.91 -34.30 -19.81
N ALA A 371 8.51 -34.45 -20.98
CA ALA A 371 8.59 -35.71 -21.72
C ALA A 371 9.41 -36.77 -20.96
N GLU A 372 10.56 -36.38 -20.38
CA GLU A 372 11.38 -37.27 -19.56
C GLU A 372 10.60 -37.84 -18.35
N VAL A 373 9.86 -36.95 -17.63
CA VAL A 373 9.09 -37.40 -16.47
C VAL A 373 7.86 -38.23 -16.88
N ARG A 374 7.27 -37.92 -18.06
CA ARG A 374 6.17 -38.72 -18.62
C ARG A 374 6.61 -40.12 -18.99
N GLU A 375 7.82 -40.29 -19.55
CA GLU A 375 8.42 -41.60 -19.87
C GLU A 375 8.69 -42.40 -18.60
N LEU A 376 9.26 -41.78 -17.54
CA LEU A 376 9.45 -42.40 -16.23
C LEU A 376 8.12 -42.83 -15.58
N ALA A 377 7.04 -42.07 -15.81
CA ALA A 377 5.72 -42.42 -15.33
C ALA A 377 5.14 -43.65 -16.05
N MET A 378 5.30 -43.69 -17.38
CA MET A 378 4.85 -44.85 -18.19
C MET A 378 5.61 -46.11 -17.87
N SER A 379 6.90 -46.01 -17.59
CA SER A 379 7.75 -47.15 -17.19
C SER A 379 7.59 -47.57 -15.73
N ARG A 380 6.64 -46.97 -14.98
CA ARG A 380 6.38 -47.22 -13.54
C ARG A 380 7.61 -46.99 -12.61
N GLN A 381 8.55 -46.16 -13.05
CA GLN A 381 9.76 -45.86 -12.27
C GLN A 381 9.58 -44.70 -11.28
N ILE A 382 8.45 -44.03 -11.31
CA ILE A 382 8.14 -42.94 -10.36
C ILE A 382 7.68 -43.56 -9.03
N ARG A 383 8.47 -43.30 -7.97
CA ARG A 383 8.16 -43.72 -6.59
C ARG A 383 7.39 -42.67 -5.77
N THR A 384 7.06 -41.53 -6.37
CA THR A 384 6.36 -40.39 -5.74
C THR A 384 5.18 -39.96 -6.60
N THR A 385 4.47 -38.90 -6.22
CA THR A 385 3.43 -38.31 -7.10
C THR A 385 4.06 -37.72 -8.37
N ARG A 386 3.32 -37.68 -9.48
CA ARG A 386 3.77 -37.09 -10.75
C ARG A 386 4.21 -35.63 -10.55
N ALA A 387 3.47 -34.86 -9.73
CA ALA A 387 3.81 -33.50 -9.39
C ALA A 387 5.19 -33.37 -8.72
N ARG A 388 5.46 -34.18 -7.71
CA ARG A 388 6.77 -34.20 -7.02
C ARG A 388 7.91 -34.64 -7.92
N ALA A 389 7.68 -35.60 -8.79
CA ALA A 389 8.68 -36.05 -9.76
C ALA A 389 9.02 -34.92 -10.74
N LEU A 390 8.00 -34.19 -11.25
CA LEU A 390 8.18 -33.09 -12.17
C LEU A 390 8.88 -31.89 -11.48
N VAL A 391 8.49 -31.54 -10.24
CA VAL A 391 9.19 -30.52 -9.43
C VAL A 391 10.68 -30.85 -9.29
N SER A 392 11.00 -32.10 -8.95
CA SER A 392 12.40 -32.54 -8.78
C SER A 392 13.20 -32.50 -10.09
N ALA A 393 12.55 -32.80 -11.22
CA ALA A 393 13.18 -32.73 -12.53
C ALA A 393 13.51 -31.27 -12.94
N PHE A 394 12.57 -30.34 -12.76
CA PHE A 394 12.82 -28.93 -13.04
C PHE A 394 13.86 -28.32 -12.09
N GLN A 395 13.89 -28.72 -10.81
CA GLN A 395 14.93 -28.29 -9.89
C GLN A 395 16.33 -28.73 -10.34
N ARG A 396 16.48 -29.98 -10.76
CA ARG A 396 17.76 -30.47 -11.31
C ARG A 396 18.17 -29.73 -12.57
N GLU A 397 17.22 -29.48 -13.47
CA GLU A 397 17.48 -28.75 -14.70
C GLU A 397 17.89 -27.28 -14.43
N GLY A 398 17.21 -26.61 -13.48
CA GLY A 398 17.58 -25.25 -13.06
C GLY A 398 18.98 -25.17 -12.46
N GLN A 399 19.36 -26.16 -11.64
CA GLN A 399 20.73 -26.28 -11.11
C GLN A 399 21.75 -26.54 -12.21
N ARG A 400 21.43 -27.39 -13.20
CA ARG A 400 22.30 -27.69 -14.34
C ARG A 400 22.55 -26.46 -15.19
N GLN A 401 21.55 -25.59 -15.34
CA GLN A 401 21.66 -24.33 -16.09
C GLN A 401 22.21 -23.15 -15.27
N GLY A 402 22.54 -23.36 -13.98
CA GLY A 402 23.06 -22.31 -13.10
C GLY A 402 22.06 -21.19 -12.78
N LEU A 403 20.74 -21.46 -12.88
CA LEU A 403 19.71 -20.46 -12.63
C LEU A 403 19.62 -20.11 -11.16
N ALA A 404 19.65 -18.83 -10.82
CA ALA A 404 19.51 -18.34 -9.44
C ALA A 404 18.15 -18.74 -8.85
N GLY A 405 18.15 -19.14 -7.57
CA GLY A 405 16.93 -19.52 -6.85
C GLY A 405 16.40 -20.94 -7.13
N TRP A 406 17.19 -21.82 -7.79
CA TRP A 406 16.85 -23.22 -8.07
C TRP A 406 17.61 -24.21 -7.18
N SER A 407 18.23 -23.76 -6.08
CA SER A 407 18.93 -24.61 -5.12
C SER A 407 17.96 -25.39 -4.20
N LYS A 408 18.39 -26.55 -3.67
CA LYS A 408 17.58 -27.37 -2.74
C LYS A 408 17.22 -26.64 -1.43
N SER A 409 17.96 -25.60 -1.06
CA SER A 409 17.76 -24.85 0.18
C SER A 409 16.53 -23.94 0.17
N ASP A 410 16.01 -23.53 -0.99
CA ASP A 410 14.90 -22.59 -1.07
C ASP A 410 13.51 -23.20 -0.86
N VAL A 411 13.38 -24.51 -1.01
CA VAL A 411 12.09 -25.21 -0.86
C VAL A 411 11.87 -25.73 0.58
N SER A 412 12.95 -26.01 1.32
CA SER A 412 12.86 -26.57 2.67
C SER A 412 12.58 -25.51 3.77
N ARG A 413 12.87 -24.23 3.53
CA ARG A 413 12.64 -23.15 4.52
C ARG A 413 11.20 -22.66 4.66
N LYS A 414 10.26 -23.08 3.80
CA LYS A 414 8.84 -22.74 3.90
C LYS A 414 7.96 -23.77 4.62
N ARG A 415 8.55 -24.81 5.24
CA ARG A 415 7.78 -25.86 5.94
C ARG A 415 7.84 -25.82 7.46
N VAL A 416 8.40 -24.78 8.06
CA VAL A 416 8.40 -24.60 9.52
C VAL A 416 8.02 -23.16 9.82
N ARG A 417 6.74 -22.88 9.93
CA ARG A 417 6.06 -22.03 10.91
C ARG A 417 4.60 -21.87 10.55
#